data_9450497d687cc041cf9f78ab0fc25612
#
_entry.id   9450497d687cc041cf9f78ab0fc25612
#
_cell.length_a   1.000
_cell.length_b   1.000
_cell.length_c   1.000
_cell.angle_alpha   90.00
_cell.angle_beta   90.00
_cell.angle_gamma   90.00
#
_symmetry.space_group_name_H-M   'P 1'
#
loop_
_entity.id
_entity.type
_entity.pdbx_description
1 polymer ?
#
loop_
_entity_poly.entity_id
_entity_poly.type
_entity_poly.pdbx_seq_one_letter_code
_entity_poly.pdbx_strand_id
1 'polypeptide(L)'
;MKKHPSPLRRAVGLVLTLLLTLGYFSPTQQALRALPASLRLTQDEPISLLTGMLRASGEGLEVSASQDETLSQYVSVTGQKSGTSELLLSILGIPLRRVEVEVSPEKRLIPGGQALGVAMRTDGVLIVGLSDVKKGACPARDCGLQPGDVLLRIGGHAIERVADVSEIAQQNGTSPLLIEYMRDGTTAHATLTPVQDDATGVVRLGAWVRDSTAGIGTLSFYDPDSGQYAALGHAITDGDTGSILTVREGRVLKASIVAVQKGQRGVPGELKGSFLQNAAVLGDIAQNTTLGISGTLTTAVTNPLYPDGLPIGTRSSVHTGAATILSTIGTGGVQEYTVEITHVSQQNVPAAKSMVLRVTDTRLLDATGGIVQGMSGSPIIQDGKLIGAVTHVFVSDPTQGYGLYVDWMLSQMQGTSANQ
;
A
#
# COMPACT_ATOMS: atom_id res chain seq x y z
N MET A 1 50.47 51.32 -13.27
CA MET A 1 51.39 50.19 -13.04
C MET A 1 50.71 49.16 -12.19
N LYS A 2 50.26 48.01 -12.74
CA LYS A 2 49.72 46.90 -11.96
C LYS A 2 50.88 46.16 -11.26
N LYS A 3 51.01 46.31 -9.96
CA LYS A 3 51.99 45.54 -9.16
C LYS A 3 51.66 44.05 -9.25
N HIS A 4 52.51 43.28 -9.93
CA HIS A 4 52.42 41.83 -9.92
C HIS A 4 52.61 41.30 -8.48
N PRO A 5 51.74 40.40 -8.01
CA PRO A 5 51.91 39.83 -6.65
C PRO A 5 53.24 39.08 -6.58
N SER A 6 53.95 39.18 -5.44
CA SER A 6 55.21 38.48 -5.20
C SER A 6 55.04 36.98 -5.33
N PRO A 7 56.08 36.23 -5.73
CA PRO A 7 56.00 34.77 -5.89
C PRO A 7 55.56 34.06 -4.61
N LEU A 8 55.91 34.59 -3.43
CA LEU A 8 55.46 34.10 -2.14
C LEU A 8 53.95 34.21 -1.97
N ARG A 9 53.31 35.34 -2.35
CA ARG A 9 51.88 35.51 -2.26
C ARG A 9 51.11 34.56 -3.20
N ARG A 10 51.68 34.27 -4.39
CA ARG A 10 51.12 33.27 -5.33
C ARG A 10 51.20 31.86 -4.77
N ALA A 11 52.35 31.48 -4.14
CA ALA A 11 52.53 30.19 -3.51
C ALA A 11 51.56 29.99 -2.31
N VAL A 12 51.41 31.00 -1.45
CA VAL A 12 50.44 30.98 -0.35
C VAL A 12 49.01 30.89 -0.87
N GLY A 13 48.67 31.63 -1.93
CA GLY A 13 47.32 31.51 -2.56
C GLY A 13 47.04 30.13 -3.13
N LEU A 14 48.01 29.51 -3.80
CA LEU A 14 47.87 28.14 -4.34
C LEU A 14 47.71 27.10 -3.22
N VAL A 15 48.52 27.21 -2.14
CA VAL A 15 48.38 26.32 -0.98
C VAL A 15 47.02 26.47 -0.29
N LEU A 16 46.53 27.69 -0.09
CA LEU A 16 45.22 27.95 0.48
C LEU A 16 44.10 27.43 -0.42
N THR A 17 44.19 27.61 -1.73
CA THR A 17 43.22 27.08 -2.70
C THR A 17 43.20 25.55 -2.65
N LEU A 18 44.38 24.91 -2.59
CA LEU A 18 44.49 23.46 -2.49
C LEU A 18 43.88 22.94 -1.17
N LEU A 19 44.17 23.61 -0.05
CA LEU A 19 43.60 23.23 1.26
C LEU A 19 42.08 23.41 1.28
N LEU A 20 41.54 24.45 0.69
CA LEU A 20 40.10 24.69 0.56
C LEU A 20 39.41 23.63 -0.33
N THR A 21 40.05 23.28 -1.46
CA THR A 21 39.53 22.24 -2.36
C THR A 21 39.57 20.86 -1.68
N LEU A 22 40.67 20.49 -1.03
CA LEU A 22 40.76 19.23 -0.27
C LEU A 22 39.74 19.19 0.89
N GLY A 23 39.58 20.31 1.62
CA GLY A 23 38.55 20.46 2.64
C GLY A 23 37.14 20.30 2.09
N TYR A 24 36.85 20.88 0.93
CA TYR A 24 35.54 20.81 0.29
C TYR A 24 35.12 19.39 -0.11
N PHE A 25 36.08 18.56 -0.56
CA PHE A 25 35.87 17.18 -0.95
C PHE A 25 36.13 16.18 0.18
N SER A 26 36.39 16.65 1.40
CA SER A 26 36.63 15.76 2.54
C SER A 26 35.38 14.92 2.88
N PRO A 27 35.54 13.67 3.37
CA PRO A 27 34.43 12.84 3.83
C PRO A 27 33.56 13.53 4.88
N THR A 28 34.18 14.35 5.74
CA THR A 28 33.49 15.12 6.78
C THR A 28 32.55 16.18 6.19
N GLN A 29 32.97 16.88 5.12
CA GLN A 29 32.11 17.85 4.43
C GLN A 29 30.98 17.16 3.65
N GLN A 30 31.25 16.01 3.06
CA GLN A 30 30.21 15.20 2.40
C GLN A 30 29.19 14.73 3.42
N ALA A 31 29.61 14.23 4.58
CA ALA A 31 28.75 13.83 5.69
C ALA A 31 27.87 15.00 6.17
N LEU A 32 28.44 16.19 6.40
CA LEU A 32 27.71 17.38 6.81
C LEU A 32 26.63 17.81 5.81
N ARG A 33 26.90 17.64 4.50
CA ARG A 33 25.92 17.99 3.45
C ARG A 33 24.84 16.95 3.28
N ALA A 34 25.16 15.68 3.47
CA ALA A 34 24.23 14.57 3.36
C ALA A 34 23.21 14.51 4.50
N LEU A 35 23.56 15.09 5.67
CA LEU A 35 22.67 15.09 6.82
C LEU A 35 21.47 16.03 6.60
N PRO A 36 20.23 15.56 6.82
CA PRO A 36 19.04 16.40 6.78
C PRO A 36 19.02 17.42 7.93
N ALA A 37 18.13 18.41 7.86
CA ALA A 37 17.93 19.38 8.92
C ALA A 37 17.25 18.79 10.16
N SER A 38 16.40 17.77 9.93
CA SER A 38 15.72 17.01 10.98
C SER A 38 15.77 15.53 10.68
N LEU A 39 15.80 14.72 11.73
CA LEU A 39 15.75 13.26 11.71
C LEU A 39 14.50 12.79 12.46
N ARG A 40 13.86 11.77 11.97
CA ARG A 40 12.80 11.06 12.68
C ARG A 40 13.30 9.69 13.04
N LEU A 41 13.23 9.35 14.32
CA LEU A 41 13.61 8.06 14.88
C LEU A 41 12.39 7.40 15.51
N THR A 42 12.36 6.09 15.47
CA THR A 42 11.54 5.31 16.39
C THR A 42 12.32 5.09 17.67
N GLN A 43 11.66 5.13 18.82
CA GLN A 43 12.31 4.84 20.11
C GLN A 43 12.98 3.46 20.05
N ASP A 44 14.17 3.36 20.64
CA ASP A 44 14.99 2.15 20.73
C ASP A 44 15.45 1.56 19.36
N GLU A 45 15.18 2.25 18.24
CA GLU A 45 15.67 1.84 16.93
C GLU A 45 16.94 2.61 16.54
N PRO A 46 18.08 1.93 16.31
CA PRO A 46 19.31 2.59 15.93
C PRO A 46 19.32 2.97 14.45
N ILE A 47 19.73 4.19 14.14
CA ILE A 47 20.08 4.58 12.78
C ILE A 47 21.57 4.84 12.66
N SER A 48 22.16 4.43 11.53
CA SER A 48 23.58 4.67 11.24
C SER A 48 23.76 5.93 10.39
N LEU A 49 24.52 6.88 10.90
CA LEU A 49 24.85 8.11 10.20
C LEU A 49 26.34 8.12 9.85
N LEU A 50 26.66 8.44 8.58
CA LEU A 50 28.05 8.69 8.21
C LEU A 50 28.47 10.04 8.76
N THR A 51 29.45 10.06 9.66
CA THR A 51 29.91 11.29 10.31
C THR A 51 31.35 11.66 9.96
N GLY A 52 32.12 10.75 9.38
CA GLY A 52 33.55 10.96 9.13
C GLY A 52 34.30 11.25 10.44
N MET A 53 34.96 12.41 10.54
CA MET A 53 35.69 12.81 11.76
C MET A 53 34.82 13.54 12.80
N LEU A 54 33.53 13.67 12.60
CA LEU A 54 32.63 14.36 13.53
C LEU A 54 32.28 13.45 14.69
N ARG A 55 32.23 14.06 15.90
CA ARG A 55 31.62 13.44 17.07
C ARG A 55 30.16 13.88 17.17
N ALA A 56 29.29 12.94 17.45
CA ALA A 56 27.89 13.20 17.70
C ALA A 56 27.60 13.08 19.21
N SER A 57 26.71 13.92 19.73
CA SER A 57 26.21 13.86 21.11
C SER A 57 24.79 14.47 21.12
N GLY A 58 23.93 14.01 22.03
CA GLY A 58 22.58 14.54 22.19
C GLY A 58 21.98 14.09 23.51
N GLU A 59 21.20 14.94 24.14
CA GLU A 59 20.48 14.58 25.36
C GLU A 59 19.26 13.70 25.00
N GLY A 60 19.09 12.58 25.71
CA GLY A 60 18.03 11.60 25.40
C GLY A 60 18.32 10.71 24.19
N LEU A 61 19.54 10.83 23.61
CA LEU A 61 20.01 10.01 22.51
C LEU A 61 21.19 9.16 22.97
N GLU A 62 21.16 7.88 22.69
CA GLU A 62 22.32 7.01 22.82
C GLU A 62 23.12 7.06 21.53
N VAL A 63 24.37 7.43 21.62
CA VAL A 63 25.28 7.62 20.51
C VAL A 63 26.46 6.69 20.64
N SER A 64 26.57 5.69 19.77
CA SER A 64 27.69 4.75 19.72
C SER A 64 28.45 4.91 18.40
N ALA A 65 29.79 4.95 18.47
CA ALA A 65 30.65 5.02 17.29
C ALA A 65 30.98 3.61 16.80
N SER A 66 30.80 3.37 15.50
CA SER A 66 31.26 2.16 14.83
C SER A 66 32.25 2.56 13.73
N GLN A 67 33.35 1.79 13.63
CA GLN A 67 34.30 1.92 12.51
C GLN A 67 34.10 0.75 11.56
N ASP A 68 33.91 1.05 10.29
CA ASP A 68 33.96 0.03 9.24
C ASP A 68 35.42 -0.16 8.75
N GLU A 69 35.70 -1.33 8.14
CA GLU A 69 37.02 -1.69 7.59
C GLU A 69 37.57 -0.68 6.56
N THR A 70 36.71 0.20 6.03
CA THR A 70 37.02 1.25 5.04
C THR A 70 37.44 2.58 5.61
N LEU A 71 37.80 2.68 6.94
CA LEU A 71 38.13 3.94 7.63
C LEU A 71 36.99 4.98 7.69
N SER A 72 35.81 4.64 7.30
CA SER A 72 34.62 5.50 7.44
C SER A 72 34.05 5.37 8.85
N GLN A 73 33.93 6.49 9.57
CA GLN A 73 33.27 6.50 10.87
C GLN A 73 31.77 6.65 10.70
N TYR A 74 31.06 5.65 11.18
CA TYR A 74 29.62 5.71 11.34
C TYR A 74 29.29 5.92 12.82
N VAL A 75 28.23 6.66 13.07
CA VAL A 75 27.67 6.83 14.40
C VAL A 75 26.27 6.24 14.38
N SER A 76 26.02 5.29 15.29
CA SER A 76 24.68 4.80 15.56
C SER A 76 24.03 5.72 16.57
N VAL A 77 22.85 6.24 16.22
CA VAL A 77 22.05 7.11 17.09
C VAL A 77 20.73 6.40 17.38
N THR A 78 20.44 6.21 18.67
CA THR A 78 19.20 5.59 19.16
C THR A 78 18.49 6.57 20.08
N GLY A 79 17.18 6.80 19.84
CA GLY A 79 16.36 7.60 20.73
C GLY A 79 15.89 6.78 21.93
N GLN A 80 16.26 7.19 23.14
CA GLN A 80 15.90 6.47 24.38
C GLN A 80 14.51 6.85 24.89
N LYS A 81 14.02 8.04 24.58
CA LYS A 81 12.70 8.55 24.99
C LYS A 81 12.03 9.26 23.84
N SER A 82 10.73 9.09 23.74
CA SER A 82 9.91 9.85 22.78
C SER A 82 9.93 11.35 23.10
N GLY A 83 9.94 12.16 22.06
CA GLY A 83 10.01 13.62 22.15
C GLY A 83 11.01 14.21 21.16
N THR A 84 11.25 15.51 21.27
CA THR A 84 12.22 16.22 20.43
C THR A 84 13.55 16.32 21.17
N SER A 85 14.63 15.92 20.52
CA SER A 85 16.02 16.00 21.00
C SER A 85 16.88 16.72 19.96
N GLU A 86 18.03 17.23 20.38
CA GLU A 86 19.04 17.80 19.47
C GLU A 86 20.26 16.88 19.37
N LEU A 87 20.63 16.50 18.13
CA LEU A 87 21.89 15.85 17.84
C LEU A 87 22.92 16.92 17.45
N LEU A 88 23.95 17.07 18.29
CA LEU A 88 25.04 18.01 18.09
C LEU A 88 26.22 17.31 17.43
N LEU A 89 26.62 17.77 16.26
CA LEU A 89 27.83 17.33 15.56
C LEU A 89 28.96 18.31 15.80
N SER A 90 30.07 17.81 16.28
CA SER A 90 31.23 18.62 16.63
C SER A 90 32.54 18.02 16.13
N ILE A 91 33.57 18.88 15.90
CA ILE A 91 34.94 18.46 15.63
C ILE A 91 35.87 19.12 16.65
N LEU A 92 36.70 18.34 17.31
CA LEU A 92 37.61 18.82 18.37
C LEU A 92 36.89 19.66 19.45
N GLY A 93 35.61 19.36 19.72
CA GLY A 93 34.77 20.09 20.68
C GLY A 93 34.10 21.37 20.15
N ILE A 94 34.35 21.75 18.90
CA ILE A 94 33.69 22.90 18.25
C ILE A 94 32.40 22.42 17.58
N PRO A 95 31.23 22.94 17.98
CA PRO A 95 29.96 22.58 17.39
C PRO A 95 29.88 23.10 15.94
N LEU A 96 29.56 22.23 14.99
CA LEU A 96 29.46 22.57 13.58
C LEU A 96 28.05 22.54 13.07
N ARG A 97 27.21 21.59 13.56
CA ARG A 97 25.84 21.43 13.10
C ARG A 97 24.97 20.86 14.20
N ARG A 98 23.74 21.36 14.25
CA ARG A 98 22.64 20.82 15.05
C ARG A 98 21.62 20.19 14.13
N VAL A 99 21.15 19.02 14.49
CA VAL A 99 20.10 18.31 13.78
C VAL A 99 18.99 18.06 14.78
N GLU A 100 17.79 18.50 14.48
CA GLU A 100 16.62 18.21 15.30
C GLU A 100 16.24 16.73 15.13
N VAL A 101 16.06 16.02 16.23
CA VAL A 101 15.72 14.59 16.26
C VAL A 101 14.37 14.44 16.93
N GLU A 102 13.35 14.09 16.14
CA GLU A 102 12.04 13.73 16.64
C GLU A 102 12.01 12.22 16.89
N VAL A 103 11.94 11.83 18.16
CA VAL A 103 11.81 10.43 18.58
C VAL A 103 10.34 10.13 18.83
N SER A 104 9.77 9.31 17.96
CA SER A 104 8.39 8.81 18.12
C SER A 104 8.37 7.54 18.97
N PRO A 105 7.32 7.31 19.79
CA PRO A 105 7.18 6.04 20.49
C PRO A 105 7.11 4.88 19.48
N GLU A 106 7.59 3.70 19.91
CA GLU A 106 7.48 2.50 19.09
C GLU A 106 6.01 2.18 18.84
N LYS A 107 5.57 2.39 17.60
CA LYS A 107 4.21 2.03 17.21
C LYS A 107 4.11 0.53 17.02
N ARG A 108 3.15 -0.08 17.72
CA ARG A 108 2.86 -1.51 17.60
C ARG A 108 1.52 -1.72 16.90
N LEU A 109 1.46 -2.69 16.01
CA LEU A 109 0.26 -3.09 15.30
C LEU A 109 -0.02 -4.56 15.58
N ILE A 110 -1.29 -4.93 15.65
CA ILE A 110 -1.68 -6.34 15.70
C ILE A 110 -1.62 -6.89 14.27
N PRO A 111 -0.68 -7.79 13.94
CA PRO A 111 -0.63 -8.39 12.62
C PRO A 111 -1.88 -9.23 12.40
N GLY A 112 -2.44 -9.17 11.19
CA GLY A 112 -3.65 -9.88 10.83
C GLY A 112 -3.39 -11.35 10.47
N GLY A 113 -3.66 -11.70 9.21
CA GLY A 113 -3.59 -13.07 8.69
C GLY A 113 -4.95 -13.76 8.63
N GLN A 114 -6.00 -13.17 9.22
CA GLN A 114 -7.38 -13.68 9.14
C GLN A 114 -7.93 -13.47 7.74
N ALA A 115 -8.67 -14.47 7.23
CA ALA A 115 -9.43 -14.32 6.01
C ALA A 115 -10.59 -13.35 6.23
N LEU A 116 -10.72 -12.40 5.32
CA LEU A 116 -11.79 -11.41 5.29
C LEU A 116 -12.68 -11.64 4.06
N GLY A 117 -14.01 -11.57 4.27
CA GLY A 117 -14.96 -11.29 3.21
C GLY A 117 -15.00 -9.78 2.96
N VAL A 118 -14.87 -9.40 1.72
CA VAL A 118 -15.00 -8.02 1.27
C VAL A 118 -16.30 -7.90 0.49
N ALA A 119 -17.16 -6.96 0.87
CA ALA A 119 -18.36 -6.62 0.13
C ALA A 119 -18.39 -5.11 -0.06
N MET A 120 -18.45 -4.65 -1.31
CA MET A 120 -18.36 -3.24 -1.64
C MET A 120 -19.37 -2.86 -2.71
N ARG A 121 -19.99 -1.68 -2.56
CA ARG A 121 -20.80 -1.02 -3.56
C ARG A 121 -20.05 0.19 -4.12
N THR A 122 -20.15 0.36 -5.41
CA THR A 122 -19.52 1.47 -6.12
C THR A 122 -20.35 2.75 -6.01
N ASP A 123 -19.71 3.88 -6.15
CA ASP A 123 -20.38 5.15 -6.36
C ASP A 123 -20.82 5.22 -7.82
N GLY A 124 -22.13 5.05 -8.07
CA GLY A 124 -22.70 4.83 -9.40
C GLY A 124 -22.64 3.36 -9.86
N VAL A 125 -23.00 3.11 -11.11
CA VAL A 125 -23.11 1.78 -11.71
C VAL A 125 -22.11 1.65 -12.86
N LEU A 126 -21.17 0.71 -12.73
CA LEU A 126 -20.07 0.48 -13.68
C LEU A 126 -20.59 -0.25 -14.93
N ILE A 127 -20.26 0.22 -16.11
CA ILE A 127 -20.43 -0.53 -17.37
C ILE A 127 -19.28 -1.54 -17.49
N VAL A 128 -19.61 -2.83 -17.48
CA VAL A 128 -18.63 -3.92 -17.61
C VAL A 128 -18.56 -4.50 -19.02
N GLY A 129 -19.56 -4.21 -19.85
CA GLY A 129 -19.60 -4.67 -21.23
C GLY A 129 -20.72 -4.04 -22.03
N LEU A 130 -20.66 -4.18 -23.34
CA LEU A 130 -21.69 -3.71 -24.28
C LEU A 130 -22.20 -4.87 -25.11
N SER A 131 -23.51 -4.86 -25.40
CA SER A 131 -24.15 -5.87 -26.25
C SER A 131 -25.27 -5.28 -27.11
N ASP A 132 -25.46 -5.86 -28.29
CA ASP A 132 -26.59 -5.49 -29.12
C ASP A 132 -27.92 -5.90 -28.44
N VAL A 133 -28.89 -5.01 -28.43
CA VAL A 133 -30.27 -5.27 -28.01
C VAL A 133 -31.05 -5.93 -29.15
N LYS A 134 -30.84 -5.38 -30.35
CA LYS A 134 -31.29 -5.94 -31.65
C LYS A 134 -30.06 -6.06 -32.54
N LYS A 135 -30.17 -6.84 -33.63
CA LYS A 135 -29.08 -7.02 -34.60
C LYS A 135 -28.56 -5.66 -35.09
N GLY A 136 -27.31 -5.34 -34.67
CA GLY A 136 -26.58 -4.12 -35.01
C GLY A 136 -26.98 -2.87 -34.21
N ALA A 137 -27.90 -2.95 -33.25
CA ALA A 137 -28.32 -1.81 -32.44
C ALA A 137 -27.85 -1.96 -30.98
N CYS A 138 -26.88 -1.17 -30.60
CA CYS A 138 -26.39 -1.09 -29.24
C CYS A 138 -26.39 0.37 -28.76
N PRO A 139 -27.49 0.85 -28.14
CA PRO A 139 -27.66 2.25 -27.78
C PRO A 139 -26.48 2.83 -26.98
N ALA A 140 -25.95 2.07 -26.04
CA ALA A 140 -24.79 2.51 -25.23
C ALA A 140 -23.53 2.72 -26.09
N ARG A 141 -23.24 1.80 -27.03
CA ARG A 141 -22.12 1.95 -27.96
C ARG A 141 -22.35 3.13 -28.92
N ASP A 142 -23.57 3.25 -29.44
CA ASP A 142 -23.93 4.25 -30.46
C ASP A 142 -23.85 5.68 -29.91
N CYS A 143 -24.03 5.87 -28.59
CA CYS A 143 -23.84 7.16 -27.92
C CYS A 143 -22.40 7.37 -27.34
N GLY A 144 -21.49 6.42 -27.57
CA GLY A 144 -20.07 6.54 -27.16
C GLY A 144 -19.72 6.09 -25.74
N LEU A 145 -20.64 5.42 -25.03
CA LEU A 145 -20.36 4.77 -23.77
C LEU A 145 -19.45 3.55 -23.99
N GLN A 146 -18.61 3.24 -22.98
CA GLN A 146 -17.59 2.20 -23.05
C GLN A 146 -17.54 1.39 -21.73
N PRO A 147 -17.05 0.14 -21.76
CA PRO A 147 -16.68 -0.55 -20.53
C PRO A 147 -15.67 0.27 -19.73
N GLY A 148 -15.88 0.37 -18.41
CA GLY A 148 -15.11 1.25 -17.51
C GLY A 148 -15.81 2.58 -17.19
N ASP A 149 -16.82 3.01 -17.95
CA ASP A 149 -17.63 4.17 -17.59
C ASP A 149 -18.50 3.86 -16.36
N VAL A 150 -18.62 4.81 -15.46
CA VAL A 150 -19.49 4.73 -14.28
C VAL A 150 -20.71 5.63 -14.49
N LEU A 151 -21.88 5.06 -14.58
CA LEU A 151 -23.15 5.77 -14.71
C LEU A 151 -23.48 6.45 -13.39
N LEU A 152 -23.59 7.78 -13.40
CA LEU A 152 -23.90 8.60 -12.22
C LEU A 152 -25.38 9.03 -12.21
N ARG A 153 -25.89 9.45 -13.37
CA ARG A 153 -27.29 9.89 -13.50
C ARG A 153 -27.85 9.46 -14.87
N ILE A 154 -29.14 9.13 -14.90
CA ILE A 154 -29.89 8.83 -16.12
C ILE A 154 -31.21 9.63 -16.10
N GLY A 155 -31.45 10.44 -17.12
CA GLY A 155 -32.63 11.28 -17.17
C GLY A 155 -32.78 12.25 -15.98
N GLY A 156 -31.67 12.68 -15.40
CA GLY A 156 -31.65 13.53 -14.21
C GLY A 156 -31.74 12.77 -12.86
N HIS A 157 -32.05 11.48 -12.86
CA HIS A 157 -32.13 10.64 -11.65
C HIS A 157 -30.76 10.07 -11.30
N ALA A 158 -30.37 10.14 -10.03
CA ALA A 158 -29.14 9.51 -9.56
C ALA A 158 -29.24 7.98 -9.65
N ILE A 159 -28.15 7.33 -10.05
CA ILE A 159 -28.06 5.87 -10.23
C ILE A 159 -27.17 5.30 -9.15
N GLU A 160 -27.73 4.42 -8.34
CA GLU A 160 -27.06 3.78 -7.22
C GLU A 160 -27.00 2.25 -7.35
N ARG A 161 -27.97 1.69 -8.06
CA ARG A 161 -28.14 0.24 -8.21
C ARG A 161 -28.40 -0.13 -9.66
N VAL A 162 -28.03 -1.34 -10.03
CA VAL A 162 -28.37 -1.90 -11.34
C VAL A 162 -29.88 -1.84 -11.60
N ALA A 163 -30.72 -2.03 -10.58
CA ALA A 163 -32.17 -1.93 -10.70
C ALA A 163 -32.64 -0.55 -11.17
N ASP A 164 -32.03 0.52 -10.69
CA ASP A 164 -32.37 1.91 -11.02
C ASP A 164 -32.21 2.15 -12.54
N VAL A 165 -31.15 1.59 -13.15
CA VAL A 165 -30.89 1.66 -14.59
C VAL A 165 -32.05 1.03 -15.37
N SER A 166 -32.49 -0.16 -14.97
CA SER A 166 -33.55 -0.90 -15.63
C SER A 166 -34.92 -0.23 -15.46
N GLU A 167 -35.23 0.26 -14.26
CA GLU A 167 -36.47 0.94 -13.94
C GLU A 167 -36.66 2.23 -14.76
N ILE A 168 -35.60 3.08 -14.79
CA ILE A 168 -35.65 4.33 -15.54
C ILE A 168 -35.74 4.07 -17.03
N ALA A 169 -34.98 3.11 -17.56
CA ALA A 169 -35.09 2.75 -18.98
C ALA A 169 -36.49 2.29 -19.33
N GLN A 170 -37.12 1.45 -18.51
CA GLN A 170 -38.47 0.93 -18.74
C GLN A 170 -39.54 2.04 -18.66
N GLN A 171 -39.41 2.95 -17.67
CA GLN A 171 -40.35 4.08 -17.51
C GLN A 171 -40.29 5.08 -18.67
N ASN A 172 -39.07 5.35 -19.16
CA ASN A 172 -38.85 6.30 -20.25
C ASN A 172 -39.19 5.74 -21.63
N GLY A 173 -39.27 4.42 -21.76
CA GLY A 173 -39.49 3.76 -23.05
C GLY A 173 -38.34 4.03 -24.01
N THR A 174 -38.68 4.29 -25.29
CA THR A 174 -37.70 4.55 -26.35
C THR A 174 -37.41 6.04 -26.56
N SER A 175 -37.74 6.91 -25.59
CA SER A 175 -37.42 8.34 -25.67
C SER A 175 -35.93 8.57 -25.33
N PRO A 176 -35.27 9.62 -25.88
CA PRO A 176 -33.90 9.96 -25.55
C PRO A 176 -33.70 10.25 -24.04
N LEU A 177 -32.63 9.73 -23.48
CA LEU A 177 -32.19 9.91 -22.09
C LEU A 177 -30.84 10.63 -22.04
N LEU A 178 -30.73 11.65 -21.22
CA LEU A 178 -29.43 12.24 -20.89
C LEU A 178 -28.72 11.32 -19.86
N ILE A 179 -27.54 10.87 -20.21
CA ILE A 179 -26.67 10.06 -19.35
C ILE A 179 -25.53 10.94 -18.86
N GLU A 180 -25.36 11.02 -17.54
CA GLU A 180 -24.17 11.58 -16.91
C GLU A 180 -23.32 10.40 -16.40
N TYR A 181 -22.06 10.37 -16.80
CA TYR A 181 -21.14 9.29 -16.46
C TYR A 181 -19.75 9.82 -16.17
N MET A 182 -18.97 9.05 -15.42
CA MET A 182 -17.55 9.32 -15.12
C MET A 182 -16.69 8.38 -15.97
N ARG A 183 -15.68 8.95 -16.65
CA ARG A 183 -14.62 8.25 -17.38
C ARG A 183 -13.28 8.82 -16.95
N ASP A 184 -12.37 7.96 -16.49
CA ASP A 184 -11.01 8.36 -16.05
C ASP A 184 -11.02 9.53 -15.05
N GLY A 185 -11.96 9.51 -14.10
CA GLY A 185 -12.11 10.55 -13.09
C GLY A 185 -12.76 11.85 -13.57
N THR A 186 -13.18 11.92 -14.85
CA THR A 186 -13.82 13.12 -15.43
C THR A 186 -15.28 12.83 -15.73
N THR A 187 -16.17 13.74 -15.28
CA THR A 187 -17.60 13.65 -15.59
C THR A 187 -17.87 14.08 -17.03
N ALA A 188 -18.64 13.29 -17.75
CA ALA A 188 -19.05 13.52 -19.13
C ALA A 188 -20.55 13.22 -19.32
N HIS A 189 -21.10 13.63 -20.47
CA HIS A 189 -22.50 13.46 -20.80
C HIS A 189 -22.68 12.84 -22.17
N ALA A 190 -23.71 12.01 -22.32
CA ALA A 190 -24.15 11.44 -23.60
C ALA A 190 -25.68 11.44 -23.68
N THR A 191 -26.22 11.49 -24.89
CA THR A 191 -27.64 11.28 -25.12
C THR A 191 -27.84 9.89 -25.69
N LEU A 192 -28.55 9.03 -24.98
CA LEU A 192 -28.81 7.64 -25.33
C LEU A 192 -30.33 7.47 -25.64
N THR A 193 -30.66 6.82 -26.75
CA THR A 193 -32.02 6.42 -27.04
C THR A 193 -32.17 4.92 -26.80
N PRO A 194 -32.87 4.49 -25.74
CA PRO A 194 -33.05 3.06 -25.44
C PRO A 194 -33.81 2.34 -26.57
N VAL A 195 -33.57 1.04 -26.68
CA VAL A 195 -34.20 0.19 -27.66
C VAL A 195 -35.00 -0.91 -26.97
N GLN A 196 -36.20 -1.18 -27.46
CA GLN A 196 -37.01 -2.30 -26.98
C GLN A 196 -36.55 -3.60 -27.67
N ASP A 197 -36.26 -4.60 -26.84
CA ASP A 197 -35.94 -5.97 -27.28
C ASP A 197 -37.23 -6.64 -27.81
N ASP A 198 -37.24 -7.02 -29.08
CA ASP A 198 -38.39 -7.59 -29.75
C ASP A 198 -38.82 -8.94 -29.18
N ALA A 199 -37.92 -9.70 -28.60
CA ALA A 199 -38.18 -11.02 -28.03
C ALA A 199 -38.81 -10.95 -26.65
N THR A 200 -38.39 -9.98 -25.83
CA THR A 200 -38.76 -9.87 -24.41
C THR A 200 -39.70 -8.70 -24.13
N GLY A 201 -39.80 -7.72 -25.03
CA GLY A 201 -40.51 -6.47 -24.82
C GLY A 201 -39.84 -5.52 -23.81
N VAL A 202 -38.68 -5.88 -23.32
CA VAL A 202 -37.94 -5.08 -22.31
C VAL A 202 -37.15 -3.99 -23.01
N VAL A 203 -37.22 -2.78 -22.48
CA VAL A 203 -36.40 -1.64 -22.93
C VAL A 203 -35.00 -1.74 -22.34
N ARG A 204 -33.97 -1.66 -23.18
CA ARG A 204 -32.57 -1.86 -22.81
C ARG A 204 -31.68 -0.75 -23.34
N LEU A 205 -30.58 -0.50 -22.59
CA LEU A 205 -29.53 0.45 -22.98
C LEU A 205 -28.42 -0.21 -23.82
N GLY A 206 -28.33 -1.54 -23.85
CA GLY A 206 -27.28 -2.28 -24.54
C GLY A 206 -25.97 -2.32 -23.75
N ALA A 207 -26.05 -2.21 -22.42
CA ALA A 207 -24.90 -2.26 -21.51
C ALA A 207 -25.11 -3.35 -20.45
N TRP A 208 -24.04 -4.08 -20.17
CA TRP A 208 -23.90 -4.90 -18.98
C TRP A 208 -23.35 -4.03 -17.86
N VAL A 209 -24.00 -4.05 -16.71
CA VAL A 209 -23.69 -3.13 -15.63
C VAL A 209 -23.56 -3.84 -14.29
N ARG A 210 -22.73 -3.27 -13.40
CA ARG A 210 -22.43 -3.80 -12.06
C ARG A 210 -22.38 -2.67 -11.03
N ASP A 211 -22.97 -2.87 -9.86
CA ASP A 211 -23.01 -1.91 -8.76
C ASP A 211 -22.29 -2.40 -7.49
N SER A 212 -21.83 -3.65 -7.49
CA SER A 212 -21.26 -4.27 -6.30
C SER A 212 -20.25 -5.35 -6.65
N THR A 213 -19.32 -5.57 -5.75
CA THR A 213 -18.34 -6.64 -5.82
C THR A 213 -18.19 -7.32 -4.47
N ALA A 214 -17.82 -8.59 -4.49
CA ALA A 214 -17.51 -9.35 -3.29
C ALA A 214 -16.33 -10.29 -3.55
N GLY A 215 -15.50 -10.51 -2.53
CA GLY A 215 -14.31 -11.35 -2.66
C GLY A 215 -13.76 -11.77 -1.31
N ILE A 216 -12.69 -12.56 -1.37
CA ILE A 216 -11.91 -12.98 -0.21
C ILE A 216 -10.54 -12.29 -0.26
N GLY A 217 -10.08 -11.86 0.91
CA GLY A 217 -8.75 -11.31 1.11
C GLY A 217 -8.24 -11.62 2.51
N THR A 218 -7.14 -11.01 2.88
CA THR A 218 -6.50 -11.20 4.19
C THR A 218 -6.32 -9.85 4.88
N LEU A 219 -6.61 -9.80 6.19
CA LEU A 219 -6.29 -8.66 7.04
C LEU A 219 -4.78 -8.52 7.17
N SER A 220 -4.23 -7.34 6.87
CA SER A 220 -2.80 -7.09 7.00
C SER A 220 -2.44 -6.73 8.43
N PHE A 221 -3.11 -5.76 9.00
CA PHE A 221 -2.93 -5.37 10.39
C PHE A 221 -4.11 -4.56 10.91
N TYR A 222 -4.18 -4.48 12.23
CA TYR A 222 -5.09 -3.65 12.99
C TYR A 222 -4.30 -2.76 13.95
N ASP A 223 -4.65 -1.50 13.98
CA ASP A 223 -4.09 -0.52 14.90
C ASP A 223 -4.99 -0.40 16.14
N PRO A 224 -4.58 -0.91 17.31
CA PRO A 224 -5.41 -0.91 18.49
C PRO A 224 -5.68 0.50 19.05
N ASP A 225 -4.81 1.47 18.76
CA ASP A 225 -4.94 2.83 19.27
C ASP A 225 -6.02 3.63 18.53
N SER A 226 -6.12 3.45 17.21
CA SER A 226 -7.07 4.17 16.36
C SER A 226 -8.31 3.35 15.97
N GLY A 227 -8.28 2.03 16.14
CA GLY A 227 -9.31 1.13 15.63
C GLY A 227 -9.27 0.92 14.12
N GLN A 228 -8.30 1.53 13.43
CA GLN A 228 -8.15 1.42 11.98
C GLN A 228 -7.47 0.11 11.58
N TYR A 229 -7.72 -0.30 10.36
CA TYR A 229 -7.09 -1.48 9.77
C TYR A 229 -6.65 -1.24 8.32
N ALA A 230 -5.74 -2.09 7.84
CA ALA A 230 -5.43 -2.21 6.43
C ALA A 230 -5.49 -3.68 5.99
N ALA A 231 -5.84 -3.92 4.71
CA ALA A 231 -5.95 -5.25 4.15
C ALA A 231 -5.62 -5.26 2.65
N LEU A 232 -5.41 -6.44 2.08
CA LEU A 232 -5.17 -6.74 0.65
C LEU A 232 -3.81 -6.29 0.10
N GLY A 233 -3.34 -5.07 0.39
CA GLY A 233 -2.11 -4.52 -0.19
C GLY A 233 -2.18 -4.17 -1.68
N HIS A 234 -3.36 -4.21 -2.29
CA HIS A 234 -3.67 -3.78 -3.65
C HIS A 234 -5.12 -3.33 -3.77
N ALA A 235 -5.45 -2.57 -4.80
CA ALA A 235 -6.82 -2.13 -5.04
C ALA A 235 -7.75 -3.31 -5.34
N ILE A 236 -9.02 -3.13 -4.96
CA ILE A 236 -10.12 -3.91 -5.52
C ILE A 236 -10.46 -3.31 -6.88
N THR A 237 -10.34 -4.11 -7.91
CA THR A 237 -10.63 -3.74 -9.29
C THR A 237 -11.80 -4.56 -9.82
N ASP A 238 -12.50 -4.02 -10.79
CA ASP A 238 -13.47 -4.80 -11.56
C ASP A 238 -12.72 -5.83 -12.44
N GLY A 239 -13.19 -7.07 -12.41
CA GLY A 239 -12.52 -8.18 -13.09
C GLY A 239 -12.59 -8.12 -14.62
N ASP A 240 -13.59 -7.43 -15.19
CA ASP A 240 -13.82 -7.34 -16.63
C ASP A 240 -13.09 -6.13 -17.25
N THR A 241 -13.03 -5.01 -16.52
CA THR A 241 -12.46 -3.74 -17.02
C THR A 241 -11.07 -3.43 -16.42
N GLY A 242 -10.71 -4.03 -15.29
CA GLY A 242 -9.48 -3.71 -14.54
C GLY A 242 -9.53 -2.36 -13.81
N SER A 243 -10.64 -1.62 -13.90
CA SER A 243 -10.79 -0.31 -13.26
C SER A 243 -10.85 -0.42 -11.75
N ILE A 244 -10.17 0.50 -11.04
CA ILE A 244 -10.26 0.59 -9.57
C ILE A 244 -11.67 1.04 -9.21
N LEU A 245 -12.31 0.30 -8.29
CA LEU A 245 -13.67 0.59 -7.88
C LEU A 245 -13.67 1.70 -6.80
N THR A 246 -14.47 2.73 -7.01
CA THR A 246 -14.73 3.77 -6.00
C THR A 246 -15.63 3.22 -4.91
N VAL A 247 -15.34 3.55 -3.65
CA VAL A 247 -16.10 3.06 -2.49
C VAL A 247 -17.23 4.02 -2.19
N ARG A 248 -18.47 3.59 -2.35
CA ARG A 248 -19.66 4.26 -1.80
C ARG A 248 -20.02 3.68 -0.43
N GLU A 249 -20.13 2.37 -0.36
CA GLU A 249 -20.39 1.60 0.84
C GLU A 249 -19.55 0.33 0.78
N GLY A 250 -18.73 0.10 1.78
CA GLY A 250 -17.89 -1.08 1.87
C GLY A 250 -17.93 -1.68 3.26
N ARG A 251 -17.88 -3.00 3.34
CA ARG A 251 -17.87 -3.75 4.59
C ARG A 251 -16.85 -4.87 4.51
N VAL A 252 -16.12 -5.05 5.61
CA VAL A 252 -15.35 -6.26 5.84
C VAL A 252 -16.13 -7.20 6.75
N LEU A 253 -16.16 -8.47 6.38
CA LEU A 253 -16.97 -9.51 6.98
C LEU A 253 -16.07 -10.62 7.48
N LYS A 254 -16.50 -11.34 8.50
CA LYS A 254 -15.84 -12.58 8.90
C LYS A 254 -16.02 -13.63 7.80
N ALA A 255 -14.91 -14.16 7.29
CA ALA A 255 -14.90 -15.22 6.29
C ALA A 255 -14.29 -16.52 6.85
N SER A 256 -14.66 -17.64 6.25
CA SER A 256 -14.07 -18.94 6.49
C SER A 256 -13.56 -19.52 5.18
N ILE A 257 -12.36 -20.07 5.18
CA ILE A 257 -11.81 -20.76 4.02
C ILE A 257 -12.37 -22.18 4.00
N VAL A 258 -13.09 -22.53 2.94
CA VAL A 258 -13.76 -23.81 2.78
C VAL A 258 -13.05 -24.78 1.84
N ALA A 259 -12.24 -24.25 0.91
CA ALA A 259 -11.43 -25.05 -0.01
C ALA A 259 -10.24 -24.22 -0.54
N VAL A 260 -9.25 -24.92 -1.06
CA VAL A 260 -8.08 -24.35 -1.71
C VAL A 260 -7.99 -24.90 -3.12
N GLN A 261 -7.95 -24.04 -4.10
CA GLN A 261 -7.50 -24.37 -5.46
C GLN A 261 -6.00 -24.11 -5.53
N LYS A 262 -5.20 -25.15 -5.70
CA LYS A 262 -3.74 -25.01 -5.76
C LYS A 262 -3.31 -24.18 -6.98
N GLY A 263 -2.35 -23.30 -6.75
CA GLY A 263 -1.67 -22.59 -7.81
C GLY A 263 -0.74 -23.52 -8.59
N GLN A 264 -0.70 -23.33 -9.90
CA GLN A 264 0.22 -24.00 -10.80
C GLN A 264 0.82 -22.98 -11.77
N ARG A 265 1.94 -23.32 -12.36
CA ARG A 265 2.59 -22.45 -13.34
C ARG A 265 1.62 -22.07 -14.47
N GLY A 266 1.37 -20.78 -14.65
CA GLY A 266 0.41 -20.24 -15.62
C GLY A 266 -1.05 -20.24 -15.18
N VAL A 267 -1.36 -20.86 -14.02
CA VAL A 267 -2.72 -20.90 -13.47
C VAL A 267 -2.68 -20.46 -12.00
N PRO A 268 -3.11 -19.23 -11.68
CA PRO A 268 -3.16 -18.79 -10.29
C PRO A 268 -4.14 -19.66 -9.50
N GLY A 269 -3.73 -20.01 -8.27
CA GLY A 269 -4.60 -20.69 -7.31
C GLY A 269 -5.49 -19.69 -6.57
N GLU A 270 -6.43 -20.23 -5.77
CA GLU A 270 -7.40 -19.42 -5.05
C GLU A 270 -7.79 -20.06 -3.71
N LEU A 271 -7.91 -19.24 -2.66
CA LEU A 271 -8.59 -19.60 -1.43
C LEU A 271 -10.10 -19.41 -1.63
N LYS A 272 -10.84 -20.49 -1.68
CA LYS A 272 -12.30 -20.43 -1.74
C LYS A 272 -12.86 -20.21 -0.36
N GLY A 273 -13.34 -19.01 -0.13
CA GLY A 273 -13.96 -18.60 1.12
C GLY A 273 -15.48 -18.58 1.03
N SER A 274 -16.12 -18.72 2.17
CA SER A 274 -17.54 -18.49 2.34
C SER A 274 -17.75 -17.42 3.41
N PHE A 275 -18.59 -16.46 3.11
CA PHE A 275 -19.18 -15.56 4.09
C PHE A 275 -20.69 -15.50 3.79
N LEU A 276 -21.49 -15.68 4.82
CA LEU A 276 -22.94 -15.58 4.71
C LEU A 276 -23.33 -14.11 4.57
N GLN A 277 -24.45 -13.82 3.92
CA GLN A 277 -25.02 -12.46 3.89
C GLN A 277 -25.26 -11.89 5.30
N ASN A 278 -25.44 -12.76 6.28
CA ASN A 278 -25.58 -12.43 7.71
C ASN A 278 -24.29 -12.65 8.50
N ALA A 279 -23.11 -12.77 7.83
CA ALA A 279 -21.85 -12.87 8.55
C ALA A 279 -21.62 -11.62 9.41
N ALA A 280 -20.93 -11.81 10.53
CA ALA A 280 -20.57 -10.69 11.39
C ALA A 280 -19.80 -9.64 10.59
N VAL A 281 -20.32 -8.43 10.55
CA VAL A 281 -19.61 -7.25 10.00
C VAL A 281 -18.50 -6.94 10.99
N LEU A 282 -17.27 -6.95 10.50
CA LEU A 282 -16.08 -6.61 11.28
C LEU A 282 -15.75 -5.11 11.25
N GLY A 283 -16.13 -4.44 10.17
CA GLY A 283 -15.88 -3.02 9.99
C GLY A 283 -16.32 -2.50 8.63
N ASP A 284 -16.05 -1.23 8.39
CA ASP A 284 -16.30 -0.54 7.12
C ASP A 284 -15.06 -0.59 6.21
N ILE A 285 -15.25 -0.21 4.95
CA ILE A 285 -14.17 0.11 4.01
C ILE A 285 -14.31 1.59 3.67
N ALA A 286 -13.39 2.40 4.20
CA ALA A 286 -13.36 3.84 3.93
C ALA A 286 -12.63 4.18 2.63
N GLN A 287 -11.61 3.39 2.28
CA GLN A 287 -10.77 3.63 1.10
C GLN A 287 -10.44 2.34 0.36
N ASN A 288 -10.35 2.47 -0.97
CA ASN A 288 -9.83 1.47 -1.89
C ASN A 288 -8.80 2.14 -2.80
N THR A 289 -7.53 1.84 -2.61
CA THR A 289 -6.42 2.47 -3.35
C THR A 289 -5.45 1.42 -3.89
N THR A 290 -4.47 1.84 -4.65
CA THR A 290 -3.40 0.97 -5.16
C THR A 290 -2.58 0.27 -4.06
N LEU A 291 -2.68 0.72 -2.80
CA LEU A 291 -1.97 0.16 -1.64
C LEU A 291 -2.86 -0.77 -0.79
N GLY A 292 -4.11 -0.97 -1.19
CA GLY A 292 -5.07 -1.83 -0.51
C GLY A 292 -6.34 -1.11 -0.07
N ILE A 293 -7.07 -1.77 0.80
CA ILE A 293 -8.25 -1.20 1.47
C ILE A 293 -7.91 -0.84 2.91
N SER A 294 -8.57 0.20 3.41
CA SER A 294 -8.50 0.62 4.81
C SER A 294 -9.86 1.12 5.30
N GLY A 295 -10.04 1.12 6.60
CA GLY A 295 -11.27 1.56 7.27
C GLY A 295 -11.15 1.34 8.78
N THR A 296 -12.28 1.27 9.47
CA THR A 296 -12.35 1.10 10.92
C THR A 296 -13.02 -0.22 11.26
N LEU A 297 -12.45 -0.98 12.19
CA LEU A 297 -13.08 -2.18 12.73
C LEU A 297 -14.01 -1.81 13.89
N THR A 298 -15.21 -2.39 13.88
CA THR A 298 -16.19 -2.25 14.97
C THR A 298 -15.88 -3.14 16.17
N THR A 299 -15.03 -4.15 15.95
CA THR A 299 -14.60 -5.10 16.98
C THR A 299 -13.09 -5.26 16.88
N ALA A 300 -12.39 -5.11 17.99
CA ALA A 300 -10.94 -5.32 18.04
C ALA A 300 -10.57 -6.72 17.56
N VAL A 301 -9.56 -6.82 16.74
CA VAL A 301 -8.99 -8.07 16.26
C VAL A 301 -7.82 -8.46 17.16
N THR A 302 -7.77 -9.71 17.54
CA THR A 302 -6.64 -10.29 18.27
C THR A 302 -5.93 -11.31 17.39
N ASN A 303 -4.63 -11.42 17.53
CA ASN A 303 -3.85 -12.50 16.92
C ASN A 303 -3.23 -13.36 18.04
N PRO A 304 -3.61 -14.64 18.14
CA PRO A 304 -3.09 -15.52 19.19
C PRO A 304 -1.56 -15.71 19.14
N LEU A 305 -0.94 -15.56 17.96
CA LEU A 305 0.51 -15.66 17.78
C LEU A 305 1.23 -14.39 18.27
N TYR A 306 0.57 -13.24 18.20
CA TYR A 306 1.11 -11.92 18.53
C TYR A 306 0.09 -11.08 19.30
N PRO A 307 -0.27 -11.47 20.53
CA PRO A 307 -1.34 -10.80 21.29
C PRO A 307 -1.03 -9.35 21.64
N ASP A 308 0.25 -9.04 21.85
CA ASP A 308 0.74 -7.70 22.20
C ASP A 308 1.13 -6.87 20.95
N GLY A 309 0.82 -7.40 19.75
CA GLY A 309 1.22 -6.81 18.48
C GLY A 309 2.72 -6.88 18.22
N LEU A 310 3.13 -6.33 17.07
CA LEU A 310 4.53 -6.24 16.65
C LEU A 310 4.91 -4.79 16.40
N PRO A 311 6.17 -4.40 16.69
CA PRO A 311 6.70 -3.13 16.24
C PRO A 311 6.74 -3.08 14.71
N ILE A 312 6.71 -1.87 14.18
CA ILE A 312 6.78 -1.61 12.74
C ILE A 312 8.24 -1.62 12.31
N GLY A 313 8.57 -2.40 11.28
CA GLY A 313 9.87 -2.30 10.61
C GLY A 313 9.87 -1.18 9.58
N THR A 314 10.85 -0.29 9.67
CA THR A 314 11.05 0.75 8.67
C THR A 314 11.55 0.16 7.35
N ARG A 315 11.31 0.84 6.22
CA ARG A 315 11.80 0.39 4.90
C ARG A 315 13.32 0.19 4.85
N SER A 316 14.07 0.98 5.63
CA SER A 316 15.52 0.88 5.72
C SER A 316 16.00 -0.38 6.47
N SER A 317 15.15 -0.96 7.32
CA SER A 317 15.48 -2.19 8.06
C SER A 317 15.14 -3.46 7.29
N VAL A 318 14.35 -3.36 6.20
CA VAL A 318 13.98 -4.53 5.40
C VAL A 318 15.15 -4.97 4.51
N HIS A 319 15.49 -6.25 4.59
CA HIS A 319 16.62 -6.82 3.85
C HIS A 319 16.28 -8.19 3.23
N THR A 320 17.10 -8.67 2.33
CA THR A 320 16.99 -10.02 1.77
C THR A 320 17.32 -11.06 2.84
N GLY A 321 16.62 -12.21 2.82
CA GLY A 321 16.82 -13.29 3.78
C GLY A 321 15.52 -13.85 4.33
N ALA A 322 15.61 -14.53 5.46
CA ALA A 322 14.49 -15.20 6.10
C ALA A 322 13.42 -14.20 6.60
N ALA A 323 12.17 -14.56 6.40
CA ALA A 323 11.00 -13.85 6.90
C ALA A 323 9.84 -14.85 7.08
N THR A 324 8.73 -14.39 7.63
CA THR A 324 7.50 -15.19 7.75
C THR A 324 6.30 -14.41 7.23
N ILE A 325 5.25 -15.13 6.86
CA ILE A 325 3.94 -14.55 6.55
C ILE A 325 2.86 -15.21 7.41
N LEU A 326 1.83 -14.43 7.75
CA LEU A 326 0.65 -14.96 8.45
C LEU A 326 -0.50 -15.10 7.46
N SER A 327 -1.14 -16.26 7.44
CA SER A 327 -2.28 -16.49 6.58
C SER A 327 -3.22 -17.55 7.14
N THR A 328 -4.49 -17.45 6.77
CA THR A 328 -5.51 -18.48 7.02
C THR A 328 -5.81 -19.19 5.72
N ILE A 329 -5.34 -20.43 5.57
CA ILE A 329 -5.57 -21.23 4.36
C ILE A 329 -6.58 -22.36 4.55
N GLY A 330 -7.21 -22.42 5.72
CA GLY A 330 -8.17 -23.48 6.06
C GLY A 330 -8.85 -23.22 7.39
N THR A 331 -9.39 -24.25 8.01
CA THR A 331 -10.16 -24.15 9.28
C THR A 331 -9.28 -23.97 10.52
N GLY A 332 -7.96 -24.09 10.40
CA GLY A 332 -7.00 -24.02 11.52
C GLY A 332 -6.72 -22.60 12.03
N GLY A 333 -7.38 -21.57 11.49
CA GLY A 333 -7.12 -20.19 11.86
C GLY A 333 -5.83 -19.64 11.24
N VAL A 334 -5.33 -18.54 11.81
CA VAL A 334 -4.09 -17.89 11.36
C VAL A 334 -2.91 -18.79 11.70
N GLN A 335 -2.06 -19.02 10.71
CA GLN A 335 -0.81 -19.77 10.85
C GLN A 335 0.35 -18.97 10.27
N GLU A 336 1.53 -19.24 10.78
CA GLU A 336 2.78 -18.66 10.33
C GLU A 336 3.49 -19.61 9.36
N TYR A 337 3.95 -19.05 8.23
CA TYR A 337 4.65 -19.76 7.17
C TYR A 337 5.95 -19.09 6.83
N THR A 338 7.02 -19.87 6.64
CA THR A 338 8.33 -19.35 6.28
C THR A 338 8.41 -18.93 4.81
N VAL A 339 9.04 -17.80 4.59
CA VAL A 339 9.36 -17.27 3.26
C VAL A 339 10.78 -16.72 3.25
N GLU A 340 11.31 -16.47 2.08
CA GLU A 340 12.56 -15.76 1.85
C GLU A 340 12.29 -14.47 1.07
N ILE A 341 12.78 -13.34 1.56
CA ILE A 341 12.82 -12.10 0.78
C ILE A 341 14.02 -12.21 -0.16
N THR A 342 13.76 -12.34 -1.46
CA THR A 342 14.80 -12.51 -2.48
C THR A 342 15.26 -11.20 -3.09
N HIS A 343 14.43 -10.17 -3.02
CA HIS A 343 14.73 -8.83 -3.53
C HIS A 343 14.01 -7.76 -2.73
N VAL A 344 14.66 -6.62 -2.50
CA VAL A 344 14.12 -5.43 -1.85
C VAL A 344 14.30 -4.25 -2.78
N SER A 345 13.21 -3.55 -3.09
CA SER A 345 13.23 -2.37 -3.96
C SER A 345 13.39 -1.10 -3.13
N GLN A 346 14.40 -0.29 -3.46
CA GLN A 346 14.50 1.05 -2.88
C GLN A 346 13.44 1.96 -3.52
N GLN A 347 12.52 2.46 -2.71
CA GLN A 347 11.37 3.24 -3.18
C GLN A 347 11.27 4.55 -2.38
N ASN A 348 11.17 5.67 -3.12
CA ASN A 348 10.93 7.00 -2.55
C ASN A 348 9.46 7.44 -2.69
N VAL A 349 8.66 6.68 -3.44
CA VAL A 349 7.23 6.90 -3.65
C VAL A 349 6.48 5.60 -3.40
N PRO A 350 5.23 5.67 -2.92
CA PRO A 350 4.41 4.49 -2.67
C PRO A 350 4.22 3.64 -3.93
N ALA A 351 4.49 2.33 -3.81
CA ALA A 351 4.26 1.37 -4.89
C ALA A 351 3.98 -0.03 -4.33
N ALA A 352 3.05 -0.75 -4.94
CA ALA A 352 2.55 -2.04 -4.46
C ALA A 352 3.54 -3.22 -4.59
N LYS A 353 4.71 -3.00 -5.20
CA LYS A 353 5.73 -4.03 -5.44
C LYS A 353 7.05 -3.61 -4.81
N SER A 354 7.12 -3.68 -3.48
CA SER A 354 8.27 -3.21 -2.70
C SER A 354 9.33 -4.27 -2.49
N MET A 355 8.94 -5.54 -2.45
CA MET A 355 9.83 -6.67 -2.26
C MET A 355 9.34 -7.90 -3.01
N VAL A 356 10.23 -8.85 -3.28
CA VAL A 356 9.92 -10.16 -3.85
C VAL A 356 10.11 -11.22 -2.78
N LEU A 357 9.10 -12.06 -2.62
CA LEU A 357 9.05 -13.16 -1.67
C LEU A 357 9.09 -14.48 -2.40
N ARG A 358 9.77 -15.47 -1.80
CA ARG A 358 9.72 -16.88 -2.19
C ARG A 358 9.20 -17.70 -1.01
N VAL A 359 8.17 -18.51 -1.22
CA VAL A 359 7.68 -19.46 -0.21
C VAL A 359 8.68 -20.58 -0.02
N THR A 360 9.09 -20.81 1.24
CA THR A 360 10.00 -21.88 1.64
C THR A 360 9.33 -22.92 2.53
N ASP A 361 8.16 -22.60 3.08
CA ASP A 361 7.38 -23.48 3.95
C ASP A 361 6.74 -24.61 3.14
N THR A 362 7.12 -25.85 3.44
CA THR A 362 6.61 -27.04 2.74
C THR A 362 5.12 -27.25 2.99
N ARG A 363 4.60 -26.91 4.18
CA ARG A 363 3.16 -27.01 4.51
C ARG A 363 2.33 -26.11 3.60
N LEU A 364 2.81 -24.88 3.35
CA LEU A 364 2.13 -23.95 2.46
C LEU A 364 2.22 -24.40 1.01
N LEU A 365 3.41 -24.82 0.56
CA LEU A 365 3.61 -25.35 -0.79
C LEU A 365 2.75 -26.57 -1.06
N ASP A 366 2.66 -27.50 -0.09
CA ASP A 366 1.83 -28.69 -0.23
C ASP A 366 0.32 -28.38 -0.24
N ALA A 367 -0.11 -27.38 0.52
CA ALA A 367 -1.51 -27.00 0.61
C ALA A 367 -1.98 -26.16 -0.59
N THR A 368 -1.20 -25.17 -0.99
CA THR A 368 -1.61 -24.13 -1.94
C THR A 368 -0.82 -24.09 -3.22
N GLY A 369 0.35 -24.74 -3.28
CA GLY A 369 1.31 -24.64 -4.40
C GLY A 369 2.11 -23.32 -4.40
N GLY A 370 1.98 -22.50 -3.37
CA GLY A 370 2.63 -21.21 -3.22
C GLY A 370 1.66 -20.09 -2.78
N ILE A 371 1.89 -18.86 -3.21
CA ILE A 371 0.99 -17.74 -2.98
C ILE A 371 -0.21 -17.86 -3.92
N VAL A 372 -1.42 -17.75 -3.38
CA VAL A 372 -2.67 -17.87 -4.14
C VAL A 372 -3.60 -16.68 -3.90
N GLN A 373 -4.56 -16.47 -4.77
CA GLN A 373 -5.59 -15.44 -4.59
C GLN A 373 -6.31 -15.64 -3.26
N GLY A 374 -6.58 -14.54 -2.55
CA GLY A 374 -7.09 -14.54 -1.18
C GLY A 374 -5.99 -14.41 -0.10
N MET A 375 -4.72 -14.74 -0.40
CA MET A 375 -3.58 -14.46 0.50
C MET A 375 -3.08 -13.01 0.41
N SER A 376 -3.58 -12.23 -0.52
CA SER A 376 -3.28 -10.78 -0.60
C SER A 376 -3.66 -10.09 0.71
N GLY A 377 -2.73 -9.36 1.30
CA GLY A 377 -2.84 -8.79 2.64
C GLY A 377 -2.17 -9.61 3.74
N SER A 378 -1.70 -10.83 3.50
CA SER A 378 -0.98 -11.62 4.51
C SER A 378 0.20 -10.82 5.08
N PRO A 379 0.25 -10.55 6.40
CA PRO A 379 1.35 -9.80 7.02
C PRO A 379 2.70 -10.45 6.76
N ILE A 380 3.74 -9.65 6.56
CA ILE A 380 5.12 -10.09 6.41
C ILE A 380 5.89 -9.63 7.65
N ILE A 381 6.58 -10.58 8.28
CA ILE A 381 7.33 -10.36 9.53
C ILE A 381 8.80 -10.71 9.26
N GLN A 382 9.70 -9.81 9.63
CA GLN A 382 11.15 -10.02 9.59
C GLN A 382 11.76 -9.46 10.88
N ASP A 383 12.68 -10.19 11.50
CA ASP A 383 13.40 -9.79 12.73
C ASP A 383 12.46 -9.34 13.86
N GLY A 384 11.29 -10.00 14.01
CA GLY A 384 10.29 -9.67 15.02
C GLY A 384 9.51 -8.38 14.76
N LYS A 385 9.60 -7.80 13.56
CA LYS A 385 8.90 -6.57 13.16
C LYS A 385 7.91 -6.85 12.02
N LEU A 386 6.78 -6.16 12.04
CA LEU A 386 5.85 -6.13 10.91
C LEU A 386 6.42 -5.21 9.83
N ILE A 387 6.81 -5.76 8.70
CA ILE A 387 7.48 -5.02 7.62
C ILE A 387 6.59 -4.74 6.41
N GLY A 388 5.48 -5.46 6.27
CA GLY A 388 4.61 -5.30 5.10
C GLY A 388 3.52 -6.33 4.98
N ALA A 389 2.97 -6.44 3.78
CA ALA A 389 1.95 -7.42 3.43
C ALA A 389 2.17 -7.99 2.02
N VAL A 390 1.79 -9.24 1.82
CA VAL A 390 1.77 -9.90 0.50
C VAL A 390 0.74 -9.22 -0.40
N THR A 391 1.09 -8.99 -1.66
CA THR A 391 0.18 -8.31 -2.60
C THR A 391 -0.22 -9.19 -3.79
N HIS A 392 0.70 -9.57 -4.63
CA HIS A 392 0.43 -10.28 -5.88
C HIS A 392 1.30 -11.52 -6.00
N VAL A 393 0.75 -12.57 -6.60
CA VAL A 393 1.48 -13.79 -6.98
C VAL A 393 2.10 -13.64 -8.37
N PHE A 394 3.22 -14.31 -8.61
CA PHE A 394 3.75 -14.47 -9.97
C PHE A 394 2.99 -15.57 -10.68
N VAL A 395 2.26 -15.22 -11.74
CA VAL A 395 1.49 -16.22 -12.51
C VAL A 395 2.39 -17.29 -13.12
N SER A 396 3.62 -16.91 -13.51
CA SER A 396 4.61 -17.84 -14.06
C SER A 396 5.27 -18.75 -13.01
N ASP A 397 5.23 -18.39 -11.73
CA ASP A 397 5.83 -19.15 -10.63
C ASP A 397 5.10 -18.84 -9.31
N PRO A 398 4.05 -19.59 -8.95
CA PRO A 398 3.26 -19.32 -7.75
C PRO A 398 4.05 -19.41 -6.44
N THR A 399 5.24 -20.02 -6.44
CA THR A 399 6.10 -20.04 -5.25
C THR A 399 6.66 -18.66 -4.91
N GLN A 400 6.51 -17.68 -5.81
CA GLN A 400 6.98 -16.32 -5.64
C GLN A 400 5.84 -15.31 -5.72
N GLY A 401 6.04 -14.16 -5.08
CA GLY A 401 5.10 -13.04 -5.13
C GLY A 401 5.72 -11.73 -4.68
N TYR A 402 4.92 -10.69 -4.73
CA TYR A 402 5.31 -9.36 -4.29
C TYR A 402 4.80 -9.08 -2.87
N GLY A 403 5.54 -8.25 -2.16
CA GLY A 403 5.11 -7.62 -0.90
C GLY A 403 5.18 -6.09 -1.00
N LEU A 404 4.35 -5.46 -0.19
CA LEU A 404 4.25 -4.01 -0.01
C LEU A 404 4.78 -3.64 1.38
N TYR A 405 5.51 -2.53 1.52
CA TYR A 405 5.95 -2.02 2.82
C TYR A 405 4.78 -1.56 3.69
N VAL A 406 4.88 -1.80 5.00
CA VAL A 406 3.85 -1.42 5.99
C VAL A 406 3.69 0.10 6.08
N ASP A 407 4.77 0.88 5.98
CA ASP A 407 4.71 2.35 6.03
C ASP A 407 3.93 2.96 4.87
N TRP A 408 3.91 2.34 3.69
CA TRP A 408 3.04 2.78 2.60
C TRP A 408 1.56 2.59 2.92
N MET A 409 1.21 1.45 3.55
CA MET A 409 -0.17 1.20 3.98
C MET A 409 -0.59 2.17 5.10
N LEU A 410 0.30 2.44 6.05
CA LEU A 410 0.06 3.39 7.14
C LEU A 410 -0.10 4.83 6.64
N SER A 411 0.72 5.26 5.68
CA SER A 411 0.63 6.62 5.11
C SER A 411 -0.72 6.88 4.43
N GLN A 412 -1.31 5.84 3.83
CA GLN A 412 -2.65 5.90 3.26
C GLN A 412 -3.72 6.13 4.34
N MET A 413 -3.63 5.42 5.47
CA MET A 413 -4.60 5.53 6.56
C MET A 413 -4.59 6.94 7.19
N GLN A 414 -3.42 7.56 7.33
CA GLN A 414 -3.26 8.91 7.92
C GLN A 414 -3.83 10.01 7.04
N GLY A 415 -3.85 9.85 5.72
CA GLY A 415 -4.46 10.80 4.77
C GLY A 415 -5.97 10.99 4.98
N THR A 416 -6.63 10.08 5.67
CA THR A 416 -8.06 10.15 5.99
C THR A 416 -8.35 11.12 7.16
N SER A 417 -7.41 11.32 8.08
CA SER A 417 -7.60 12.16 9.28
C SER A 417 -7.50 13.67 9.00
N ALA A 418 -6.99 14.06 7.81
CA ALA A 418 -6.79 15.47 7.44
C ALA A 418 -7.98 16.09 6.69
N ASN A 419 -9.00 15.31 6.33
CA ASN A 419 -10.17 15.76 5.55
C ASN A 419 -11.53 15.58 6.28
N GLN A 420 -11.53 15.46 7.60
CA GLN A 420 -12.75 15.49 8.42
C GLN A 420 -12.86 16.79 9.21
#